data_db6d1260f1456df5cb7132f66d3384e0
#
_entry.id   db6d1260f1456df5cb7132f66d3384e0
#
_cell.length_a   1.000
_cell.length_b   1.000
_cell.length_c   1.000
_cell.angle_alpha   90.00
_cell.angle_beta   90.00
_cell.angle_gamma   90.00
#
_symmetry.space_group_name_H-M   'P 1'
#
loop_
_entity.id
_entity.type
_entity.pdbx_description
1 polymer ?
#
loop_
_entity_poly.entity_id
_entity_poly.type
_entity_poly.pdbx_seq_one_letter_code
_entity_poly.pdbx_strand_id
1 'polypeptide(L)' 'MDRQYFTIQQASRLIGVTPLTLRNWDNASKFRAARHPINNYRMYSLEQIEGLMKKLGLPKPPKKLVIQVLED' A
#
# COMPACT_ATOMS: atom_id res chain seq x y z
N MET A 1 10.30 -5.09 14.73
CA MET A 1 10.21 -4.87 14.44
C MET A 1 10.13 -4.58 13.19
N ASP A 2 10.06 -5.02 12.51
CA ASP A 2 10.13 -4.82 11.33
C ASP A 2 8.88 -4.78 10.65
N ARG A 3 8.12 -3.82 10.70
CA ARG A 3 6.99 -3.73 10.05
C ARG A 3 7.32 -3.43 8.67
N GLN A 4 6.77 -3.96 7.66
CA GLN A 4 7.00 -3.69 6.32
C GLN A 4 6.08 -2.64 5.83
N TYR A 5 6.58 -1.56 5.26
CA TYR A 5 5.77 -0.50 4.69
C TYR A 5 6.05 -0.35 3.21
N PHE A 6 5.08 0.10 2.47
CA PHE A 6 5.20 0.28 1.03
C PHE A 6 4.83 1.69 0.64
N THR A 7 5.45 2.21 -0.39
CA THR A 7 5.10 3.54 -0.89
C THR A 7 3.77 3.42 -1.62
N ILE A 8 3.18 4.54 -1.96
CA ILE A 8 1.91 4.53 -2.66
C ILE A 8 2.07 3.85 -4.00
N GLN A 9 3.21 3.98 -4.66
CA GLN A 9 3.41 3.33 -5.92
C GLN A 9 3.52 1.82 -5.75
N GLN A 10 4.23 1.37 -4.76
CA GLN A 10 4.35 -0.04 -4.50
C GLN A 10 3.00 -0.64 -4.12
N ALA A 11 2.26 0.07 -3.26
CA ALA A 11 0.96 -0.41 -2.83
C ALA A 11 0.00 -0.50 -4.02
N SER A 12 0.04 0.48 -4.90
CA SER A 12 -0.86 0.48 -6.04
C SER A 12 -0.60 -0.71 -6.94
N ARG A 13 0.66 -1.09 -7.10
CA ARG A 13 0.97 -2.24 -7.91
C ARG A 13 0.53 -3.53 -7.26
N LEU A 14 0.65 -3.62 -5.95
CA LEU A 14 0.24 -4.82 -5.26
C LEU A 14 -1.26 -4.99 -5.31
N ILE A 15 -1.99 -3.90 -5.20
CA ILE A 15 -3.44 -3.96 -5.17
C ILE A 15 -4.03 -3.99 -6.56
N GLY A 16 -3.31 -3.45 -7.53
CA GLY A 16 -3.82 -3.40 -8.89
C GLY A 16 -4.61 -2.17 -9.22
N VAL A 17 -4.34 -1.06 -8.56
CA VAL A 17 -5.03 0.19 -8.85
C VAL A 17 -3.97 1.24 -9.10
N THR A 18 -4.36 2.42 -9.49
CA THR A 18 -3.39 3.48 -9.74
C THR A 18 -3.07 4.22 -8.47
N PRO A 19 -1.93 4.88 -8.41
CA PRO A 19 -1.60 5.67 -7.23
C PRO A 19 -2.62 6.77 -6.98
N LEU A 20 -3.21 7.31 -8.05
CA LEU A 20 -4.20 8.34 -7.89
C LEU A 20 -5.43 7.78 -7.17
N THR A 21 -5.81 6.56 -7.47
CA THR A 21 -6.92 5.93 -6.79
C THR A 21 -6.65 5.82 -5.30
N LEU A 22 -5.43 5.40 -4.94
CA LEU A 22 -5.10 5.28 -3.54
C LEU A 22 -5.09 6.65 -2.86
N ARG A 23 -4.64 7.66 -3.56
CA ARG A 23 -4.62 8.99 -2.99
C ARG A 23 -6.05 9.48 -2.75
N ASN A 24 -6.94 9.21 -3.69
CA ASN A 24 -8.32 9.60 -3.53
C ASN A 24 -8.98 8.86 -2.38
N TRP A 25 -8.66 7.60 -2.22
CA TRP A 25 -9.22 6.81 -1.12
C TRP A 25 -8.71 7.34 0.23
N ASP A 26 -7.44 7.76 0.26
CA ASP A 26 -6.89 8.31 1.49
C ASP A 26 -7.61 9.62 1.81
N ASN A 27 -7.82 10.48 0.85
CA ASN A 27 -8.47 11.74 1.08
C ASN A 27 -9.93 11.54 1.49
N ALA A 28 -10.55 10.49 1.01
CA ALA A 28 -11.93 10.22 1.37
C ALA A 28 -12.06 9.37 2.61
N SER A 29 -10.97 9.09 3.26
CA SER A 29 -10.94 8.28 4.46
C SER A 29 -11.42 6.85 4.22
N LYS A 30 -11.33 6.38 3.00
CA LYS A 30 -11.73 5.02 2.73
C LYS A 30 -10.56 4.08 2.93
N PHE A 31 -9.34 4.50 2.69
CA PHE A 31 -8.20 3.67 2.91
C PHE A 31 -7.07 4.61 3.26
N ARG A 32 -6.96 4.94 4.52
CA ARG A 32 -6.01 5.94 4.96
C ARG A 32 -4.59 5.45 4.99
N ALA A 33 -3.68 6.27 4.57
CA ALA A 33 -2.28 5.93 4.57
C ALA A 33 -1.62 6.50 5.81
N ALA A 34 -0.55 5.90 6.24
CA ALA A 34 0.24 6.48 7.31
C ALA A 34 1.17 7.49 6.67
N ARG A 35 1.76 8.35 7.45
CA ARG A 35 2.68 9.33 6.93
C ARG A 35 4.06 9.08 7.51
N HIS A 36 5.05 9.18 6.67
CA HIS A 36 6.41 9.01 7.11
C HIS A 36 6.77 10.19 8.00
N PRO A 37 7.35 9.97 9.13
CA PRO A 37 7.60 11.05 10.08
C PRO A 37 8.61 12.09 9.59
N ILE A 38 9.46 11.73 8.67
CA ILE A 38 10.42 12.68 8.20
C ILE A 38 10.01 13.39 6.95
N ASN A 39 9.56 12.71 5.94
CA ASN A 39 9.20 13.36 4.70
C ASN A 39 7.71 13.43 4.42
N ASN A 40 6.92 12.91 5.32
CA ASN A 40 5.47 12.99 5.20
C ASN A 40 4.91 12.30 3.97
N TYR A 41 5.63 11.37 3.39
CA TYR A 41 5.11 10.64 2.26
C TYR A 41 4.12 9.59 2.73
N ARG A 42 3.19 9.23 1.88
CA ARG A 42 2.21 8.23 2.22
C ARG A 42 2.84 6.87 2.26
N MET A 43 2.52 6.09 3.27
CA MET A 43 3.03 4.76 3.42
C MET A 43 1.91 3.84 3.79
N TYR A 44 1.98 2.59 3.35
CA TYR A 44 0.94 1.62 3.65
C TYR A 44 1.61 0.38 4.23
N SER A 45 1.06 -0.15 5.30
CA SER A 45 1.64 -1.34 5.90
C SER A 45 1.16 -2.57 5.15
N LEU A 46 1.88 -3.66 5.26
CA LEU A 46 1.46 -4.88 4.62
C LEU A 46 0.10 -5.32 5.15
N GLU A 47 -0.13 -5.15 6.42
CA GLU A 47 -1.40 -5.54 7.00
C GLU A 47 -2.55 -4.75 6.42
N GLN A 48 -2.35 -3.45 6.19
CA GLN A 48 -3.38 -2.64 5.59
C GLN A 48 -3.67 -3.12 4.18
N ILE A 49 -2.63 -3.43 3.43
CA ILE A 49 -2.80 -3.86 2.06
C ILE A 49 -3.51 -5.21 2.02
N GLU A 50 -3.13 -6.12 2.89
CA GLU A 50 -3.77 -7.41 2.93
C GLU A 50 -5.25 -7.28 3.29
N GLY A 51 -5.54 -6.44 4.25
CA GLY A 51 -6.93 -6.23 4.64
C GLY A 51 -7.77 -5.68 3.52
N LEU A 52 -7.20 -4.75 2.75
CA LEU A 52 -7.94 -4.18 1.64
C LEU A 52 -8.13 -5.22 0.55
N MET A 53 -7.10 -5.98 0.23
CA MET A 53 -7.22 -6.98 -0.80
C MET A 53 -8.26 -8.02 -0.43
N LYS A 54 -8.36 -8.35 0.84
CA LYS A 54 -9.33 -9.29 1.29
C LYS A 54 -10.71 -8.71 1.11
N LYS A 55 -10.91 -7.45 1.41
CA LYS A 55 -12.19 -6.83 1.25
C LYS A 55 -12.57 -6.77 -0.20
N LEU A 56 -11.63 -6.58 -1.11
CA LEU A 56 -11.92 -6.50 -2.52
C LEU A 56 -12.02 -7.87 -3.17
N GLY A 57 -11.80 -8.92 -2.40
CA GLY A 57 -11.87 -10.25 -2.98
C GLY A 57 -10.65 -10.65 -3.76
N LEU A 58 -9.53 -9.98 -3.56
CA LEU A 58 -8.32 -10.30 -4.29
C LEU A 58 -7.46 -11.26 -3.49
N PRO A 59 -6.57 -11.99 -4.14
CA PRO A 59 -5.71 -12.92 -3.42
C PRO A 59 -4.68 -12.17 -2.61
N LYS A 60 -4.20 -12.75 -1.57
CA LYS A 60 -3.22 -12.12 -0.76
C LYS A 60 -1.93 -11.98 -1.50
N PRO A 61 -1.13 -10.97 -1.24
CA PRO A 61 0.16 -10.82 -1.90
C PRO A 61 1.10 -11.92 -1.43
N PRO A 62 2.04 -12.27 -2.23
CA PRO A 62 2.96 -13.36 -1.90
C PRO A 62 3.80 -12.98 -0.72
N LYS A 63 4.05 -13.90 0.14
CA LYS A 63 4.79 -13.67 1.26
C LYS A 63 6.13 -13.20 0.86
N LYS A 64 6.79 -13.66 -0.05
CA LYS A 64 8.03 -13.26 -0.37
C LYS A 64 7.92 -12.25 -1.39
N LEU A 65 7.52 -11.18 -1.25
CA LEU A 65 7.33 -10.25 -2.15
C LEU A 65 8.51 -9.64 -2.67
N VAL A 66 8.94 -9.84 -3.67
CA VAL A 66 10.05 -9.29 -4.19
C VAL A 66 9.76 -8.10 -4.90
N ILE A 67 9.70 -7.08 -4.29
CA ILE A 67 9.38 -5.91 -4.91
C ILE A 67 10.51 -5.18 -5.37
N GLN A 68 11.55 -5.73 -5.60
CA GLN A 68 12.66 -5.02 -5.97
C GLN A 68 12.44 -4.26 -7.15
N VAL A 69 11.50 -4.51 -7.73
CA VAL A 69 11.36 -3.89 -8.88
C VAL A 69 11.01 -2.59 -8.79
N LEU A 70 10.58 -2.22 -7.85
CA LEU A 70 10.12 -1.09 -7.76
C LEU A 70 10.83 -0.07 -7.51
N GLU A 71 11.70 0.10 -7.70
CA GLU A 71 12.40 1.03 -7.33
C GLU A 71 11.96 2.09 -7.92
N ASP A 72 11.43 2.53 -8.26
CA ASP A 72 11.08 3.56 -8.81
C ASP A 72 11.40 4.54 -8.41
#